data_a0dc17a9e48e9df94486750ade62d6a6
#
_entry.id   a0dc17a9e48e9df94486750ade62d6a6
#
_cell.length_a   1.000
_cell.length_b   1.000
_cell.length_c   1.000
_cell.angle_alpha   90.00
_cell.angle_beta   90.00
_cell.angle_gamma   90.00
#
_symmetry.space_group_name_H-M   'P 1'
#
loop_
_entity.id
_entity.type
_entity.pdbx_description
1 polymer ?
#
loop_
_entity_poly.entity_id
_entity_poly.type
_entity_poly.pdbx_seq_one_letter_code
_entity_poly.pdbx_strand_id
1 'polypeptide(L)'
;MTATTGIIAVINIYTQMYVYLITAIIGLGGALFGYDIGIISGVLAFDSFKNEFGIKDWHHHLLEQGFIISSFVVGNMIGAGVFASWFADTFGRKRTLVGSCLWFVASSSLQIFATSLPTLYAGRFLCGLAIGVLTMVVPLFNSELAPKEIRGRLISFNQIAMTGGIAIAFWTGYALQNIDNGWRYALAGQTIPALVILLASPVLPESPRWLVKMERNEEATASLHVLRGSTSLLDLKQRETTQRELNEMIETIGQEKTDQSDTWTYMWTNKTSRKRLVICCVLQIGQQLTGINVIMYYMPFIAQSVGFGGN
;
A
#
# COMPACT_ATOMS: atom_id res chain seq x y z
N MET A 1 -7.95 22.63 39.13
CA MET A 1 -8.36 21.36 38.47
C MET A 1 -8.82 21.53 37.04
N THR A 2 -9.52 22.58 36.67
CA THR A 2 -10.06 22.80 35.29
C THR A 2 -9.01 23.08 34.21
N ALA A 3 -7.94 23.81 34.47
CA ALA A 3 -6.93 24.15 33.48
C ALA A 3 -6.07 22.94 33.05
N THR A 4 -5.69 22.09 34.00
CA THR A 4 -4.91 20.87 33.74
C THR A 4 -5.70 19.87 32.88
N THR A 5 -7.01 19.72 33.17
CA THR A 5 -7.90 18.85 32.38
C THR A 5 -8.05 19.36 30.94
N GLY A 6 -8.09 20.69 30.74
CA GLY A 6 -8.14 21.29 29.40
C GLY A 6 -6.86 21.04 28.58
N ILE A 7 -5.69 21.18 29.21
CA ILE A 7 -4.40 20.91 28.55
C ILE A 7 -4.28 19.44 28.14
N ILE A 8 -4.66 18.50 29.00
CA ILE A 8 -4.63 17.06 28.70
C ILE A 8 -5.59 16.73 27.54
N ALA A 9 -6.77 17.31 27.51
CA ALA A 9 -7.72 17.11 26.40
C ALA A 9 -7.16 17.62 25.06
N VAL A 10 -6.49 18.77 25.05
CA VAL A 10 -5.85 19.34 23.87
C VAL A 10 -4.70 18.45 23.39
N ILE A 11 -3.84 17.96 24.28
CA ILE A 11 -2.76 17.04 23.93
C ILE A 11 -3.31 15.75 23.33
N ASN A 12 -4.36 15.18 23.88
CA ASN A 12 -5.00 13.98 23.36
C ASN A 12 -5.57 14.19 21.94
N ILE A 13 -6.17 15.35 21.67
CA ILE A 13 -6.67 15.69 20.33
C ILE A 13 -5.50 15.77 19.33
N TYR A 14 -4.42 16.47 19.67
CA TYR A 14 -3.26 16.57 18.79
C TYR A 14 -2.63 15.21 18.52
N THR A 15 -2.52 14.34 19.52
CA THR A 15 -1.98 12.99 19.34
C THR A 15 -2.87 12.13 18.45
N GLN A 16 -4.18 12.17 18.64
CA GLN A 16 -5.09 11.45 17.76
C GLN A 16 -4.97 11.98 16.31
N MET A 17 -4.96 13.30 16.11
CA MET A 17 -4.76 13.90 14.80
C MET A 17 -3.44 13.46 14.17
N TYR A 18 -2.37 13.38 14.94
CA TYR A 18 -1.06 12.90 14.46
C TYR A 18 -1.13 11.44 13.99
N VAL A 19 -1.75 10.54 14.75
CA VAL A 19 -1.93 9.13 14.35
C VAL A 19 -2.77 9.02 13.08
N TYR A 20 -3.88 9.77 12.99
CA TYR A 20 -4.70 9.79 11.77
C TYR A 20 -3.92 10.34 10.57
N LEU A 21 -3.13 11.40 10.74
CA LEU A 21 -2.31 11.98 9.68
C LEU A 21 -1.27 10.97 9.18
N ILE A 22 -0.52 10.35 10.08
CA ILE A 22 0.47 9.32 9.72
C ILE A 22 -0.19 8.16 8.98
N THR A 23 -1.31 7.66 9.51
CA THR A 23 -2.05 6.55 8.88
C THR A 23 -2.58 6.95 7.50
N ALA A 24 -3.02 8.19 7.33
CA ALA A 24 -3.46 8.71 6.03
C ALA A 24 -2.28 8.77 5.04
N ILE A 25 -1.11 9.26 5.48
CA ILE A 25 0.10 9.31 4.65
C ILE A 25 0.52 7.89 4.22
N ILE A 26 0.57 6.95 5.16
CA ILE A 26 0.89 5.54 4.85
C ILE A 26 -0.19 4.94 3.94
N GLY A 27 -1.46 5.29 4.16
CA GLY A 27 -2.61 4.87 3.35
C GLY A 27 -2.55 5.34 1.89
N LEU A 28 -1.78 6.39 1.56
CA LEU A 28 -1.49 6.78 0.18
C LEU A 28 -0.81 5.66 -0.62
N GLY A 29 -0.13 4.73 0.04
CA GLY A 29 0.36 3.50 -0.60
C GLY A 29 -0.78 2.65 -1.18
N GLY A 30 -1.95 2.63 -0.54
CA GLY A 30 -3.16 2.04 -1.10
C GLY A 30 -3.71 2.83 -2.29
N ALA A 31 -3.73 4.17 -2.18
CA ALA A 31 -4.15 5.04 -3.29
C ALA A 31 -3.25 4.89 -4.52
N LEU A 32 -1.94 4.72 -4.31
CA LEU A 32 -0.96 4.47 -5.36
C LEU A 32 -1.29 3.18 -6.12
N PHE A 33 -1.55 2.08 -5.39
CA PHE A 33 -1.98 0.82 -5.99
C PHE A 33 -3.30 0.97 -6.76
N GLY A 34 -4.29 1.65 -6.16
CA GLY A 34 -5.57 1.90 -6.81
C GLY A 34 -5.45 2.73 -8.09
N TYR A 35 -4.63 3.78 -8.05
CA TYR A 35 -4.38 4.62 -9.22
C TYR A 35 -3.71 3.83 -10.36
N ASP A 36 -2.70 3.01 -10.07
CA ASP A 36 -2.03 2.20 -11.09
C ASP A 36 -2.99 1.21 -11.78
N ILE A 37 -3.87 0.54 -11.02
CA ILE A 37 -4.90 -0.34 -11.59
C ILE A 37 -5.87 0.44 -12.49
N GLY A 38 -6.35 1.59 -12.02
CA GLY A 38 -7.34 2.38 -12.75
C GLY A 38 -6.80 3.03 -14.01
N ILE A 39 -5.56 3.54 -13.97
CA ILE A 39 -5.01 4.34 -15.08
C ILE A 39 -4.65 3.49 -16.30
N ILE A 40 -4.18 2.24 -16.10
CA ILE A 40 -3.73 1.43 -17.22
C ILE A 40 -4.87 1.08 -18.18
N SER A 41 -6.07 0.86 -17.68
CA SER A 41 -7.24 0.58 -18.51
C SER A 41 -7.57 1.77 -19.43
N GLY A 42 -7.44 3.00 -18.91
CA GLY A 42 -7.58 4.23 -19.68
C GLY A 42 -6.46 4.40 -20.71
N VAL A 43 -5.20 4.22 -20.29
CA VAL A 43 -4.01 4.38 -21.15
C VAL A 43 -4.08 3.47 -22.35
N LEU A 44 -4.47 2.22 -22.18
CA LEU A 44 -4.63 1.26 -23.29
C LEU A 44 -5.71 1.69 -24.30
N ALA A 45 -6.67 2.51 -23.90
CA ALA A 45 -7.72 3.03 -24.77
C ALA A 45 -7.27 4.25 -25.59
N PHE A 46 -6.20 4.97 -25.17
CA PHE A 46 -5.76 6.20 -25.81
C PHE A 46 -5.24 5.97 -27.25
N ASP A 47 -5.71 6.77 -28.20
CA ASP A 47 -5.26 6.67 -29.59
C ASP A 47 -3.78 7.10 -29.75
N SER A 48 -3.32 8.06 -28.95
CA SER A 48 -1.90 8.45 -28.91
C SER A 48 -1.00 7.27 -28.48
N PHE A 49 -1.43 6.48 -27.50
CA PHE A 49 -0.71 5.26 -27.07
C PHE A 49 -0.69 4.19 -28.17
N LYS A 50 -1.85 3.92 -28.76
CA LYS A 50 -1.99 2.92 -29.84
C LYS A 50 -1.11 3.27 -31.06
N ASN A 51 -1.07 4.56 -31.44
CA ASN A 51 -0.27 5.03 -32.57
C ASN A 51 1.23 4.92 -32.30
N GLU A 52 1.69 5.24 -31.08
CA GLU A 52 3.12 5.20 -30.73
C GLU A 52 3.69 3.77 -30.70
N PHE A 53 2.90 2.82 -30.17
CA PHE A 53 3.32 1.42 -30.08
C PHE A 53 2.86 0.55 -31.26
N GLY A 54 2.21 1.13 -32.26
CA GLY A 54 1.76 0.43 -33.47
C GLY A 54 0.59 -0.52 -33.25
N ILE A 55 -0.15 -0.38 -32.14
CA ILE A 55 -1.27 -1.26 -31.75
C ILE A 55 -2.58 -0.69 -32.35
N LYS A 56 -2.67 -0.56 -33.69
CA LYS A 56 -3.81 0.08 -34.33
C LYS A 56 -5.10 -0.77 -34.30
N ASP A 57 -4.95 -2.08 -34.49
CA ASP A 57 -6.07 -3.00 -34.53
C ASP A 57 -6.16 -3.80 -33.24
N TRP A 58 -7.10 -3.43 -32.41
CA TRP A 58 -7.32 -3.99 -31.09
C TRP A 58 -7.50 -5.51 -31.06
N HIS A 59 -8.18 -6.07 -32.06
CA HIS A 59 -8.40 -7.51 -32.17
C HIS A 59 -7.16 -8.32 -32.54
N HIS A 60 -6.20 -7.72 -33.21
CA HIS A 60 -4.94 -8.38 -33.61
C HIS A 60 -3.85 -8.32 -32.54
N HIS A 61 -3.97 -7.41 -31.55
CA HIS A 61 -2.95 -7.15 -30.53
C HIS A 61 -3.40 -7.48 -29.10
N LEU A 62 -4.31 -8.44 -28.92
CA LEU A 62 -4.80 -8.88 -27.60
C LEU A 62 -3.69 -9.43 -26.71
N LEU A 63 -2.68 -10.06 -27.32
CA LEU A 63 -1.54 -10.62 -26.57
C LEU A 63 -0.67 -9.54 -25.97
N GLU A 64 -0.35 -8.47 -26.70
CA GLU A 64 0.48 -7.37 -26.21
C GLU A 64 -0.16 -6.66 -25.04
N GLN A 65 -1.48 -6.46 -25.11
CA GLN A 65 -2.25 -5.86 -24.02
C GLN A 65 -2.29 -6.79 -22.78
N GLY A 66 -2.51 -8.07 -23.03
CA GLY A 66 -2.44 -9.09 -21.97
C GLY A 66 -1.06 -9.08 -21.31
N PHE A 67 0.03 -8.92 -22.07
CA PHE A 67 1.39 -8.84 -21.54
C PHE A 67 1.63 -7.55 -20.72
N ILE A 68 1.07 -6.41 -21.11
CA ILE A 68 1.17 -5.16 -20.36
C ILE A 68 0.54 -5.33 -18.98
N ILE A 69 -0.62 -5.96 -18.89
CA ILE A 69 -1.34 -6.19 -17.63
C ILE A 69 -0.68 -7.30 -16.81
N SER A 70 -0.39 -8.44 -17.43
CA SER A 70 0.11 -9.62 -16.73
C SER A 70 1.54 -9.43 -16.20
N SER A 71 2.41 -8.68 -16.90
CA SER A 71 3.75 -8.36 -16.41
C SER A 71 3.72 -7.65 -15.05
N PHE A 72 2.80 -6.70 -14.87
CA PHE A 72 2.58 -6.04 -13.59
C PHE A 72 2.07 -7.00 -12.52
N VAL A 73 1.06 -7.84 -12.85
CA VAL A 73 0.48 -8.79 -11.90
C VAL A 73 1.52 -9.81 -11.43
N VAL A 74 2.34 -10.33 -12.34
CA VAL A 74 3.45 -11.25 -11.99
C VAL A 74 4.46 -10.55 -11.09
N GLY A 75 4.85 -9.30 -11.41
CA GLY A 75 5.71 -8.49 -10.57
C GLY A 75 5.13 -8.30 -9.17
N ASN A 76 3.84 -7.96 -9.07
CA ASN A 76 3.14 -7.77 -7.79
C ASN A 76 3.12 -9.07 -6.96
N MET A 77 2.84 -10.21 -7.57
CA MET A 77 2.84 -11.50 -6.90
C MET A 77 4.23 -11.84 -6.31
N ILE A 78 5.29 -11.64 -7.08
CA ILE A 78 6.67 -11.87 -6.62
C ILE A 78 7.05 -10.85 -5.54
N GLY A 79 6.71 -9.58 -5.72
CA GLY A 79 6.96 -8.50 -4.76
C GLY A 79 6.33 -8.79 -3.40
N ALA A 80 5.05 -9.16 -3.39
CA ALA A 80 4.31 -9.45 -2.17
C ALA A 80 4.73 -10.78 -1.53
N GLY A 81 4.93 -11.83 -2.32
CA GLY A 81 5.18 -13.18 -1.81
C GLY A 81 6.62 -13.42 -1.36
N VAL A 82 7.60 -12.81 -2.03
CA VAL A 82 9.02 -13.09 -1.78
C VAL A 82 9.70 -11.92 -1.06
N PHE A 83 9.56 -10.71 -1.59
CA PHE A 83 10.35 -9.57 -1.12
C PHE A 83 9.75 -8.84 0.08
N ALA A 84 8.42 -8.76 0.17
CA ALA A 84 7.75 -7.92 1.15
C ALA A 84 8.09 -8.29 2.60
N SER A 85 7.99 -9.58 2.95
CA SER A 85 8.31 -10.05 4.30
C SER A 85 9.79 -9.87 4.63
N TRP A 86 10.67 -10.23 3.68
CA TRP A 86 12.11 -10.13 3.87
C TRP A 86 12.56 -8.68 4.07
N PHE A 87 12.10 -7.75 3.24
CA PHE A 87 12.42 -6.32 3.41
C PHE A 87 11.84 -5.75 4.70
N ALA A 88 10.56 -6.03 4.99
CA ALA A 88 9.89 -5.50 6.17
C ALA A 88 10.52 -5.98 7.47
N ASP A 89 10.98 -7.22 7.54
CA ASP A 89 11.60 -7.77 8.73
C ASP A 89 13.07 -7.36 8.87
N THR A 90 13.81 -7.23 7.76
CA THR A 90 15.24 -6.88 7.80
C THR A 90 15.46 -5.37 8.01
N PHE A 91 14.78 -4.53 7.23
CA PHE A 91 15.02 -3.08 7.20
C PHE A 91 14.05 -2.27 8.06
N GLY A 92 12.94 -2.88 8.48
CA GLY A 92 11.84 -2.18 9.17
C GLY A 92 10.76 -1.68 8.22
N ARG A 93 9.65 -1.25 8.80
CA ARG A 93 8.46 -0.89 8.03
C ARG A 93 8.61 0.44 7.29
N LYS A 94 9.14 1.44 7.99
CA LYS A 94 9.38 2.77 7.43
C LYS A 94 10.37 2.73 6.26
N ARG A 95 11.53 2.08 6.46
CA ARG A 95 12.57 2.02 5.42
C ARG A 95 12.09 1.23 4.20
N THR A 96 11.35 0.15 4.42
CA THR A 96 10.75 -0.65 3.34
C THR A 96 9.73 0.17 2.56
N LEU A 97 8.85 0.91 3.24
CA LEU A 97 7.89 1.82 2.60
C LEU A 97 8.60 2.84 1.71
N VAL A 98 9.60 3.52 2.25
CA VAL A 98 10.38 4.55 1.54
C VAL A 98 11.14 3.95 0.35
N GLY A 99 11.84 2.84 0.55
CA GLY A 99 12.58 2.14 -0.49
C GLY A 99 11.68 1.67 -1.64
N SER A 100 10.50 1.14 -1.31
CA SER A 100 9.51 0.73 -2.32
C SER A 100 8.92 1.92 -3.08
N CYS A 101 8.70 3.07 -2.42
CA CYS A 101 8.27 4.29 -3.11
C CYS A 101 9.36 4.82 -4.06
N LEU A 102 10.63 4.81 -3.66
CA LEU A 102 11.75 5.17 -4.55
C LEU A 102 11.85 4.25 -5.75
N TRP A 103 11.76 2.94 -5.53
CA TRP A 103 11.74 1.95 -6.60
C TRP A 103 10.55 2.18 -7.54
N PHE A 104 9.36 2.45 -6.97
CA PHE A 104 8.16 2.74 -7.76
C PHE A 104 8.34 3.98 -8.65
N VAL A 105 8.89 5.07 -8.14
CA VAL A 105 9.14 6.30 -8.91
C VAL A 105 10.13 6.02 -10.05
N ALA A 106 11.20 5.27 -9.79
CA ALA A 106 12.18 4.90 -10.81
C ALA A 106 11.56 4.03 -11.91
N SER A 107 10.80 3.00 -11.55
CA SER A 107 10.14 2.11 -12.51
C SER A 107 8.99 2.80 -13.27
N SER A 108 8.29 3.71 -12.63
CA SER A 108 7.28 4.56 -13.28
C SER A 108 7.92 5.49 -14.30
N SER A 109 9.07 6.09 -13.99
CA SER A 109 9.83 6.90 -14.94
C SER A 109 10.22 6.10 -16.19
N LEU A 110 10.63 4.82 -16.02
CA LEU A 110 10.90 3.92 -17.14
C LEU A 110 9.67 3.72 -18.03
N GLN A 111 8.47 3.65 -17.47
CA GLN A 111 7.23 3.55 -18.25
C GLN A 111 6.90 4.85 -18.99
N ILE A 112 7.04 6.00 -18.33
CA ILE A 112 6.72 7.32 -18.89
C ILE A 112 7.59 7.62 -20.12
N PHE A 113 8.87 7.24 -20.06
CA PHE A 113 9.84 7.44 -21.14
C PHE A 113 9.98 6.22 -22.06
N ALA A 114 9.10 5.23 -21.98
CA ALA A 114 9.14 4.06 -22.84
C ALA A 114 8.86 4.46 -24.29
N THR A 115 9.73 3.99 -25.19
CA THR A 115 9.63 4.14 -26.64
C THR A 115 9.40 2.80 -27.36
N SER A 116 9.45 1.70 -26.60
CA SER A 116 9.24 0.34 -27.11
C SER A 116 8.42 -0.50 -26.14
N LEU A 117 7.67 -1.48 -26.66
CA LEU A 117 6.87 -2.39 -25.84
C LEU A 117 7.71 -3.18 -24.81
N PRO A 118 8.89 -3.72 -25.13
CA PRO A 118 9.71 -4.40 -24.13
C PRO A 118 10.10 -3.51 -22.94
N THR A 119 10.42 -2.23 -23.21
CA THR A 119 10.72 -1.26 -22.14
C THR A 119 9.50 -1.00 -21.26
N LEU A 120 8.32 -0.92 -21.85
CA LEU A 120 7.07 -0.76 -21.13
C LEU A 120 6.78 -1.99 -20.26
N TYR A 121 6.94 -3.21 -20.77
CA TYR A 121 6.77 -4.45 -20.01
C TYR A 121 7.74 -4.53 -18.83
N ALA A 122 9.01 -4.20 -19.04
CA ALA A 122 10.00 -4.14 -17.97
C ALA A 122 9.62 -3.13 -16.89
N GLY A 123 9.20 -1.93 -17.29
CA GLY A 123 8.71 -0.89 -16.38
C GLY A 123 7.48 -1.35 -15.59
N ARG A 124 6.51 -2.01 -16.23
CA ARG A 124 5.32 -2.58 -15.60
C ARG A 124 5.68 -3.67 -14.59
N PHE A 125 6.57 -4.59 -14.95
CA PHE A 125 7.04 -5.64 -14.05
C PHE A 125 7.74 -5.07 -12.80
N LEU A 126 8.64 -4.11 -13.00
CA LEU A 126 9.36 -3.46 -11.89
C LEU A 126 8.42 -2.64 -11.00
N CYS A 127 7.44 -1.94 -11.58
CA CYS A 127 6.37 -1.29 -10.81
C CYS A 127 5.57 -2.30 -9.99
N GLY A 128 5.21 -3.43 -10.61
CA GLY A 128 4.53 -4.51 -9.93
C GLY A 128 5.29 -5.00 -8.70
N LEU A 129 6.62 -5.22 -8.82
CA LEU A 129 7.46 -5.59 -7.68
C LEU A 129 7.36 -4.58 -6.53
N ALA A 130 7.48 -3.29 -6.82
CA ALA A 130 7.39 -2.23 -5.80
C ALA A 130 6.01 -2.20 -5.12
N ILE A 131 4.95 -2.27 -5.93
CA ILE A 131 3.57 -2.29 -5.42
C ILE A 131 3.29 -3.56 -4.62
N GLY A 132 3.82 -4.71 -5.04
CA GLY A 132 3.68 -5.96 -4.28
C GLY A 132 4.23 -5.83 -2.86
N VAL A 133 5.38 -5.20 -2.70
CA VAL A 133 5.91 -4.89 -1.36
C VAL A 133 5.00 -3.93 -0.60
N LEU A 134 4.53 -2.86 -1.26
CA LEU A 134 3.66 -1.86 -0.63
C LEU A 134 2.31 -2.44 -0.18
N THR A 135 1.70 -3.34 -0.95
CA THR A 135 0.41 -3.94 -0.62
C THR A 135 0.45 -4.76 0.67
N MET A 136 1.59 -5.30 1.03
CA MET A 136 1.80 -6.02 2.29
C MET A 136 2.24 -5.07 3.42
N VAL A 137 3.20 -4.19 3.15
CA VAL A 137 3.82 -3.33 4.18
C VAL A 137 2.89 -2.24 4.67
N VAL A 138 2.06 -1.64 3.81
CA VAL A 138 1.15 -0.54 4.17
C VAL A 138 0.12 -0.96 5.23
N PRO A 139 -0.71 -2.01 5.03
CA PRO A 139 -1.66 -2.44 6.06
C PRO A 139 -0.96 -2.99 7.30
N LEU A 140 0.19 -3.66 7.17
CA LEU A 140 0.99 -4.14 8.29
C LEU A 140 1.45 -2.96 9.15
N PHE A 141 2.08 -1.96 8.56
CA PHE A 141 2.58 -0.78 9.24
C PHE A 141 1.44 -0.01 9.93
N ASN A 142 0.33 0.23 9.24
CA ASN A 142 -0.86 0.84 9.83
C ASN A 142 -1.39 0.05 11.03
N SER A 143 -1.40 -1.27 10.98
CA SER A 143 -1.86 -2.13 12.07
C SER A 143 -0.95 -2.09 13.30
N GLU A 144 0.36 -1.88 13.10
CA GLU A 144 1.36 -1.81 14.16
C GLU A 144 1.42 -0.43 14.85
N LEU A 145 1.10 0.66 14.12
CA LEU A 145 1.03 2.01 14.68
C LEU A 145 -0.31 2.28 15.38
N ALA A 146 -1.38 1.65 14.92
CA ALA A 146 -2.74 1.91 15.40
C ALA A 146 -2.98 1.40 16.82
N PRO A 147 -3.60 2.21 17.70
CA PRO A 147 -4.18 1.73 18.95
C PRO A 147 -5.19 0.62 18.71
N LYS A 148 -5.30 -0.31 19.67
CA LYS A 148 -6.20 -1.49 19.56
C LYS A 148 -7.64 -1.11 19.23
N GLU A 149 -8.14 0.01 19.77
CA GLU A 149 -9.52 0.49 19.68
C GLU A 149 -9.90 0.98 18.27
N ILE A 150 -8.97 1.56 17.55
CA ILE A 150 -9.22 2.18 16.22
C ILE A 150 -8.53 1.44 15.05
N ARG A 151 -7.78 0.36 15.35
CA ARG A 151 -7.01 -0.41 14.35
C ARG A 151 -7.85 -0.83 13.14
N GLY A 152 -9.05 -1.35 13.37
CA GLY A 152 -9.95 -1.76 12.29
C GLY A 152 -10.36 -0.60 11.38
N ARG A 153 -10.65 0.58 11.94
CA ARG A 153 -10.99 1.79 11.17
C ARG A 153 -9.82 2.24 10.31
N LEU A 154 -8.59 2.23 10.85
CA LEU A 154 -7.40 2.67 10.14
C LEU A 154 -7.01 1.72 9.00
N ILE A 155 -7.21 0.40 9.18
CA ILE A 155 -7.01 -0.58 8.10
C ILE A 155 -8.07 -0.38 7.00
N SER A 156 -9.34 -0.13 7.37
CA SER A 156 -10.40 0.15 6.39
C SER A 156 -10.14 1.44 5.60
N PHE A 157 -9.47 2.43 6.19
CA PHE A 157 -9.07 3.66 5.50
C PHE A 157 -8.12 3.39 4.32
N ASN A 158 -7.24 2.40 4.44
CA ASN A 158 -6.39 1.97 3.32
C ASN A 158 -7.22 1.48 2.12
N GLN A 159 -8.32 0.76 2.36
CA GLN A 159 -9.22 0.33 1.29
C GLN A 159 -9.97 1.50 0.64
N ILE A 160 -10.38 2.49 1.43
CA ILE A 160 -11.00 3.73 0.92
C ILE A 160 -10.00 4.49 0.05
N ALA A 161 -8.75 4.61 0.49
CA ALA A 161 -7.69 5.25 -0.28
C ALA A 161 -7.43 4.54 -1.61
N MET A 162 -7.41 3.20 -1.62
CA MET A 162 -7.27 2.39 -2.84
C MET A 162 -8.43 2.65 -3.82
N THR A 163 -9.67 2.59 -3.35
CA THR A 163 -10.85 2.84 -4.19
C THR A 163 -10.88 4.28 -4.71
N GLY A 164 -10.50 5.24 -3.86
CA GLY A 164 -10.35 6.65 -4.25
C GLY A 164 -9.27 6.83 -5.33
N GLY A 165 -8.15 6.11 -5.21
CA GLY A 165 -7.10 6.08 -6.23
C GLY A 165 -7.60 5.61 -7.59
N ILE A 166 -8.39 4.54 -7.63
CA ILE A 166 -9.05 4.06 -8.85
C ILE A 166 -9.94 5.14 -9.46
N ALA A 167 -10.80 5.77 -8.65
CA ALA A 167 -11.69 6.81 -9.12
C ALA A 167 -10.93 8.02 -9.70
N ILE A 168 -9.87 8.48 -9.01
CA ILE A 168 -9.01 9.57 -9.50
C ILE A 168 -8.35 9.18 -10.82
N ALA A 169 -7.87 7.94 -10.96
CA ALA A 169 -7.26 7.44 -12.18
C ALA A 169 -8.22 7.49 -13.38
N PHE A 170 -9.47 7.05 -13.20
CA PHE A 170 -10.49 7.13 -14.26
C PHE A 170 -10.75 8.56 -14.69
N TRP A 171 -10.91 9.48 -13.75
CA TRP A 171 -11.12 10.90 -14.07
C TRP A 171 -9.90 11.54 -14.74
N THR A 172 -8.70 11.17 -14.31
CA THR A 172 -7.45 11.61 -14.94
C THR A 172 -7.35 11.09 -16.37
N GLY A 173 -7.65 9.80 -16.59
CA GLY A 173 -7.70 9.21 -17.92
C GLY A 173 -8.71 9.91 -18.82
N TYR A 174 -9.91 10.19 -18.32
CA TYR A 174 -10.94 10.92 -19.07
C TYR A 174 -10.49 12.35 -19.44
N ALA A 175 -9.87 13.08 -18.52
CA ALA A 175 -9.40 14.43 -18.77
C ALA A 175 -8.25 14.52 -19.78
N LEU A 176 -7.40 13.47 -19.84
CA LEU A 176 -6.19 13.45 -20.66
C LEU A 176 -6.37 12.73 -22.01
N GLN A 177 -7.52 12.10 -22.27
CA GLN A 177 -7.73 11.28 -23.48
C GLN A 177 -7.55 12.02 -24.80
N ASN A 178 -7.85 13.33 -24.85
CA ASN A 178 -7.78 14.17 -26.05
C ASN A 178 -6.47 14.98 -26.13
N ILE A 179 -5.52 14.78 -25.23
CA ILE A 179 -4.26 15.52 -25.19
C ILE A 179 -3.18 14.69 -25.89
N ASP A 180 -2.39 15.34 -26.72
CA ASP A 180 -1.21 14.73 -27.35
C ASP A 180 -0.26 14.20 -26.26
N ASN A 181 0.16 12.94 -26.38
CA ASN A 181 0.93 12.23 -25.33
C ASN A 181 0.23 12.17 -23.95
N GLY A 182 -1.08 12.30 -23.89
CA GLY A 182 -1.86 12.26 -22.65
C GLY A 182 -1.60 11.01 -21.81
N TRP A 183 -1.31 9.89 -22.43
CA TRP A 183 -0.96 8.64 -21.74
C TRP A 183 0.30 8.75 -20.87
N ARG A 184 1.30 9.56 -21.28
CA ARG A 184 2.52 9.80 -20.47
C ARG A 184 2.21 10.62 -19.22
N TYR A 185 1.37 11.65 -19.37
CA TYR A 185 0.91 12.45 -18.21
C TYR A 185 0.04 11.61 -17.26
N ALA A 186 -0.79 10.74 -17.81
CA ALA A 186 -1.60 9.82 -17.04
C ALA A 186 -0.74 8.86 -16.21
N LEU A 187 0.31 8.27 -16.81
CA LEU A 187 1.29 7.46 -16.09
C LEU A 187 2.16 8.29 -15.12
N ALA A 188 2.45 9.55 -15.43
CA ALA A 188 3.18 10.42 -14.49
C ALA A 188 2.37 10.70 -13.22
N GLY A 189 1.05 10.81 -13.32
CA GLY A 189 0.14 11.01 -12.18
C GLY A 189 0.29 9.96 -11.08
N GLN A 190 0.63 8.72 -11.42
CA GLN A 190 0.84 7.64 -10.45
C GLN A 190 2.02 7.90 -9.50
N THR A 191 2.97 8.75 -9.86
CA THR A 191 4.12 9.07 -9.01
C THR A 191 3.77 10.02 -7.87
N ILE A 192 2.68 10.78 -7.98
CA ILE A 192 2.29 11.82 -7.00
C ILE A 192 2.12 11.24 -5.59
N PRO A 193 1.32 10.18 -5.35
CA PRO A 193 1.19 9.63 -4.00
C PRO A 193 2.53 9.11 -3.43
N ALA A 194 3.38 8.51 -4.28
CA ALA A 194 4.70 8.04 -3.86
C ALA A 194 5.61 9.20 -3.42
N LEU A 195 5.62 10.31 -4.18
CA LEU A 195 6.37 11.51 -3.82
C LEU A 195 5.88 12.13 -2.51
N VAL A 196 4.58 12.16 -2.27
CA VAL A 196 4.01 12.65 -1.00
C VAL A 196 4.49 11.79 0.17
N ILE A 197 4.50 10.45 0.04
CA ILE A 197 5.02 9.54 1.06
C ILE A 197 6.51 9.80 1.31
N LEU A 198 7.31 9.97 0.24
CA LEU A 198 8.74 10.25 0.34
C LEU A 198 9.02 11.56 1.07
N LEU A 199 8.30 12.62 0.72
CA LEU A 199 8.43 13.93 1.37
C LEU A 199 8.01 13.89 2.85
N ALA A 200 6.98 13.11 3.17
CA ALA A 200 6.49 12.93 4.54
C ALA A 200 7.31 11.92 5.36
N SER A 201 8.21 11.17 4.73
CA SER A 201 8.97 10.10 5.39
C SER A 201 9.76 10.54 6.64
N PRO A 202 10.32 11.77 6.76
CA PRO A 202 11.01 12.18 7.98
C PRO A 202 10.09 12.21 9.21
N VAL A 203 8.81 12.50 9.02
CA VAL A 203 7.81 12.62 10.10
C VAL A 203 7.28 11.26 10.55
N LEU A 204 7.42 10.21 9.72
CA LEU A 204 6.94 8.87 10.05
C LEU A 204 7.83 8.23 11.12
N PRO A 205 7.27 7.75 12.24
CA PRO A 205 8.00 6.94 13.21
C PRO A 205 8.25 5.53 12.66
N GLU A 206 9.20 4.80 13.20
CA GLU A 206 9.34 3.36 12.91
C GLU A 206 8.35 2.57 13.76
N SER A 207 8.04 1.34 13.35
CA SER A 207 7.13 0.46 14.09
C SER A 207 7.69 0.09 15.46
N PRO A 208 6.97 0.38 16.57
CA PRO A 208 7.38 -0.05 17.90
C PRO A 208 7.56 -1.56 18.01
N ARG A 209 6.67 -2.33 17.38
CA ARG A 209 6.73 -3.80 17.40
C ARG A 209 7.98 -4.33 16.70
N TRP A 210 8.36 -3.74 15.59
CA TRP A 210 9.60 -4.10 14.89
C TRP A 210 10.84 -3.73 15.70
N LEU A 211 10.85 -2.55 16.33
CA LEU A 211 11.96 -2.11 17.17
C LEU A 211 12.18 -3.06 18.36
N VAL A 212 11.10 -3.52 19.02
CA VAL A 212 11.19 -4.53 20.09
C VAL A 212 11.73 -5.86 19.54
N LYS A 213 11.28 -6.29 18.34
CA LYS A 213 11.81 -7.51 17.67
C LYS A 213 13.32 -7.43 17.42
N MET A 214 13.83 -6.22 17.15
CA MET A 214 15.27 -5.93 16.97
C MET A 214 16.01 -5.59 18.26
N GLU A 215 15.38 -5.75 19.43
CA GLU A 215 15.93 -5.47 20.75
C GLU A 215 16.32 -3.99 20.98
N ARG A 216 15.75 -3.07 20.17
CA ARG A 216 15.96 -1.61 20.26
C ARG A 216 14.85 -0.98 21.14
N ASN A 217 14.81 -1.40 22.40
CA ASN A 217 13.71 -1.06 23.32
C ASN A 217 13.62 0.44 23.64
N GLU A 218 14.72 1.18 23.67
CA GLU A 218 14.70 2.62 23.92
C GLU A 218 14.01 3.37 22.78
N GLU A 219 14.31 3.02 21.53
CA GLU A 219 13.66 3.61 20.37
C GLU A 219 12.19 3.18 20.24
N ALA A 220 11.87 1.93 20.61
CA ALA A 220 10.49 1.45 20.68
C ALA A 220 9.68 2.28 21.68
N THR A 221 10.26 2.55 22.85
CA THR A 221 9.66 3.41 23.87
C THR A 221 9.43 4.82 23.35
N ALA A 222 10.43 5.44 22.71
CA ALA A 222 10.31 6.78 22.15
C ALA A 222 9.23 6.85 21.06
N SER A 223 9.20 5.88 20.14
CA SER A 223 8.19 5.79 19.09
C SER A 223 6.77 5.64 19.68
N LEU A 224 6.62 4.78 20.68
CA LEU A 224 5.33 4.53 21.32
C LEU A 224 4.85 5.76 22.10
N HIS A 225 5.75 6.48 22.78
CA HIS A 225 5.41 7.73 23.45
C HIS A 225 4.91 8.82 22.49
N VAL A 226 5.52 8.95 21.32
CA VAL A 226 5.06 9.87 20.28
C VAL A 226 3.67 9.48 19.78
N LEU A 227 3.45 8.19 19.52
CA LEU A 227 2.19 7.67 18.99
C LEU A 227 1.03 7.72 20.00
N ARG A 228 1.31 7.67 21.29
CA ARG A 228 0.30 7.70 22.36
C ARG A 228 0.17 9.06 23.05
N GLY A 229 1.01 10.06 22.66
CA GLY A 229 0.99 11.40 23.24
C GLY A 229 1.45 11.46 24.70
N SER A 230 2.18 10.46 25.16
CA SER A 230 2.66 10.36 26.55
C SER A 230 3.99 11.08 26.76
N THR A 231 4.34 12.00 25.87
CA THR A 231 5.55 12.84 25.98
C THR A 231 5.47 13.91 27.07
N SER A 232 4.25 14.27 27.49
CA SER A 232 4.07 15.24 28.55
C SER A 232 4.32 14.63 29.94
N LEU A 233 5.14 15.31 30.74
CA LEU A 233 5.40 14.93 32.15
C LEU A 233 4.17 15.00 33.05
N LEU A 234 3.08 15.62 32.58
CA LEU A 234 1.85 15.86 33.33
C LEU A 234 0.87 14.66 33.31
N ASP A 235 1.04 13.69 32.41
CA ASP A 235 0.13 12.55 32.30
C ASP A 235 0.79 11.21 32.70
N LEU A 236 0.95 11.04 34.01
CA LEU A 236 1.50 9.81 34.60
C LEU A 236 0.69 8.58 34.23
N LYS A 237 -0.65 8.70 34.16
CA LYS A 237 -1.54 7.60 33.81
C LYS A 237 -1.33 7.11 32.38
N GLN A 238 -1.12 8.04 31.44
CA GLN A 238 -0.86 7.71 30.04
C GLN A 238 0.50 7.05 29.86
N ARG A 239 1.49 7.50 30.63
CA ARG A 239 2.82 6.86 30.66
C ARG A 239 2.77 5.43 31.19
N GLU A 240 2.06 5.20 32.29
CA GLU A 240 1.87 3.84 32.82
C GLU A 240 1.18 2.93 31.80
N THR A 241 0.14 3.41 31.13
CA THR A 241 -0.57 2.65 30.11
C THR A 241 0.35 2.33 28.93
N THR A 242 1.14 3.29 28.46
CA THR A 242 2.13 3.11 27.37
C THR A 242 3.21 2.12 27.78
N GLN A 243 3.70 2.20 29.04
CA GLN A 243 4.70 1.25 29.55
C GLN A 243 4.15 -0.18 29.67
N ARG A 244 2.87 -0.34 30.05
CA ARG A 244 2.20 -1.65 30.07
C ARG A 244 2.09 -2.21 28.65
N GLU A 245 1.67 -1.38 27.68
CA GLU A 245 1.59 -1.78 26.28
C GLU A 245 2.96 -2.24 25.74
N LEU A 246 4.05 -1.53 26.10
CA LEU A 246 5.41 -1.92 25.73
C LEU A 246 5.81 -3.26 26.35
N ASN A 247 5.53 -3.46 27.65
CA ASN A 247 5.87 -4.70 28.34
C ASN A 247 5.08 -5.89 27.78
N GLU A 248 3.78 -5.71 27.45
CA GLU A 248 2.98 -6.72 26.76
C GLU A 248 3.57 -7.09 25.39
N MET A 249 4.09 -6.09 24.64
CA MET A 249 4.75 -6.35 23.36
C MET A 249 6.05 -7.15 23.54
N ILE A 250 6.87 -6.78 24.52
CA ILE A 250 8.13 -7.47 24.81
C ILE A 250 7.87 -8.94 25.21
N GLU A 251 6.89 -9.14 26.08
CA GLU A 251 6.51 -10.49 26.54
C GLU A 251 5.99 -11.35 25.37
N THR A 252 5.08 -10.79 24.56
CA THR A 252 4.52 -11.49 23.39
C THR A 252 5.59 -11.87 22.39
N ILE A 253 6.52 -10.96 22.07
CA ILE A 253 7.62 -11.21 21.12
C ILE A 253 8.63 -12.20 21.74
N GLY A 254 8.87 -12.14 23.05
CA GLY A 254 9.70 -13.10 23.76
C GLY A 254 9.13 -14.53 23.68
N GLN A 255 7.82 -14.68 23.85
CA GLN A 255 7.13 -15.96 23.69
C GLN A 255 7.18 -16.45 22.23
N GLU A 256 6.95 -15.56 21.25
CA GLU A 256 7.08 -15.88 19.82
C GLU A 256 8.51 -16.35 19.45
N LYS A 257 9.57 -15.80 20.08
CA LYS A 257 10.95 -16.23 19.87
C LYS A 257 11.23 -17.61 20.49
N THR A 258 10.63 -17.93 21.62
CA THR A 258 10.84 -19.18 22.35
C THR A 258 10.11 -20.36 21.70
N ASP A 259 8.93 -20.09 21.11
CA ASP A 259 8.12 -21.08 20.36
C ASP A 259 8.64 -21.34 18.92
N GLN A 260 9.89 -21.05 18.62
CA GLN A 260 10.52 -21.25 17.30
C GLN A 260 10.64 -22.74 16.87
N SER A 261 9.54 -23.45 16.82
CA SER A 261 9.33 -24.44 15.76
C SER A 261 9.05 -23.64 14.48
N ASP A 262 9.68 -24.03 13.36
CA ASP A 262 9.53 -23.40 12.04
C ASP A 262 8.16 -22.72 11.87
N THR A 263 8.12 -21.40 11.63
CA THR A 263 6.87 -20.62 11.53
C THR A 263 5.87 -21.28 10.58
N TRP A 264 6.35 -21.91 9.51
CA TRP A 264 5.55 -22.67 8.57
C TRP A 264 4.95 -23.92 9.19
N THR A 265 5.74 -24.70 9.93
CA THR A 265 5.27 -25.90 10.65
C THR A 265 4.22 -25.54 11.69
N TYR A 266 4.43 -24.44 12.46
CA TYR A 266 3.46 -23.95 13.42
C TYR A 266 2.13 -23.53 12.76
N MET A 267 2.19 -22.81 11.62
CA MET A 267 0.99 -22.40 10.89
C MET A 267 0.12 -23.59 10.45
N TRP A 268 0.73 -24.70 10.05
CA TRP A 268 0.00 -25.91 9.62
C TRP A 268 -0.40 -26.81 10.76
N THR A 269 0.40 -26.87 11.82
CA THR A 269 0.16 -27.77 12.98
C THR A 269 -0.88 -27.20 13.94
N ASN A 270 -0.85 -25.87 14.18
CA ASN A 270 -1.81 -25.23 15.08
C ASN A 270 -3.18 -25.08 14.42
N LYS A 271 -4.20 -25.76 14.98
CA LYS A 271 -5.58 -25.79 14.47
C LYS A 271 -6.18 -24.37 14.30
N THR A 272 -5.89 -23.47 15.22
CA THR A 272 -6.40 -22.08 15.20
C THR A 272 -5.75 -21.28 14.09
N SER A 273 -4.45 -21.34 13.93
CA SER A 273 -3.68 -20.64 12.89
C SER A 273 -4.07 -21.15 11.51
N ARG A 274 -4.17 -22.48 11.33
CA ARG A 274 -4.63 -23.11 10.09
C ARG A 274 -6.04 -22.66 9.70
N LYS A 275 -6.99 -22.62 10.66
CA LYS A 275 -8.35 -22.15 10.39
C LYS A 275 -8.36 -20.69 9.90
N ARG A 276 -7.57 -19.81 10.53
CA ARG A 276 -7.44 -18.41 10.11
C ARG A 276 -6.84 -18.31 8.71
N LEU A 277 -5.78 -19.05 8.42
CA LEU A 277 -5.15 -19.10 7.09
C LEU A 277 -6.14 -19.54 6.03
N VAL A 278 -6.87 -20.65 6.24
CA VAL A 278 -7.87 -21.16 5.29
C VAL A 278 -8.97 -20.13 5.04
N ILE A 279 -9.49 -19.46 6.09
CA ILE A 279 -10.50 -18.42 5.93
C ILE A 279 -9.96 -17.27 5.06
N CYS A 280 -8.74 -16.79 5.33
CA CYS A 280 -8.13 -15.72 4.53
C CYS A 280 -7.96 -16.15 3.06
N CYS A 281 -7.46 -17.37 2.81
CA CYS A 281 -7.31 -17.88 1.45
C CYS A 281 -8.66 -18.00 0.71
N VAL A 282 -9.68 -18.56 1.36
CA VAL A 282 -11.02 -18.69 0.76
C VAL A 282 -11.63 -17.34 0.43
N LEU A 283 -11.49 -16.35 1.33
CA LEU A 283 -11.99 -14.98 1.08
C LEU A 283 -11.28 -14.35 -0.12
N GLN A 284 -9.95 -14.50 -0.23
CA GLN A 284 -9.19 -13.93 -1.35
C GLN A 284 -9.49 -14.64 -2.67
N ILE A 285 -9.61 -15.97 -2.65
CA ILE A 285 -10.04 -16.73 -3.83
C ILE A 285 -11.45 -16.29 -4.25
N GLY A 286 -12.37 -16.17 -3.30
CA GLY A 286 -13.73 -15.70 -3.57
C GLY A 286 -13.74 -14.30 -4.20
N GLN A 287 -12.92 -13.37 -3.69
CA GLN A 287 -12.77 -12.03 -4.26
C GLN A 287 -12.29 -12.07 -5.71
N GLN A 288 -11.30 -12.89 -6.02
CA GLN A 288 -10.77 -12.99 -7.40
C GLN A 288 -11.78 -13.65 -8.35
N LEU A 289 -12.54 -14.66 -7.88
CA LEU A 289 -13.58 -15.30 -8.67
C LEU A 289 -14.78 -14.40 -9.02
N THR A 290 -14.95 -13.26 -8.33
CA THR A 290 -15.95 -12.24 -8.74
C THR A 290 -15.61 -11.59 -10.08
N GLY A 291 -14.39 -11.75 -10.60
CA GLY A 291 -13.94 -11.15 -11.85
C GLY A 291 -13.70 -9.63 -11.77
N ILE A 292 -13.67 -9.05 -10.56
CA ILE A 292 -13.55 -7.60 -10.38
C ILE A 292 -12.32 -7.02 -11.09
N ASN A 293 -11.19 -7.73 -11.05
CA ASN A 293 -9.96 -7.27 -11.71
C ASN A 293 -10.11 -7.28 -13.24
N VAL A 294 -10.79 -8.27 -13.81
CA VAL A 294 -11.08 -8.32 -15.26
C VAL A 294 -11.93 -7.11 -15.65
N ILE A 295 -12.99 -6.84 -14.89
CA ILE A 295 -13.84 -5.67 -15.14
C ILE A 295 -13.01 -4.37 -15.06
N MET A 296 -12.19 -4.21 -14.04
CA MET A 296 -11.37 -3.00 -13.85
C MET A 296 -10.39 -2.76 -14.99
N TYR A 297 -9.67 -3.79 -15.45
CA TYR A 297 -8.68 -3.66 -16.51
C TYR A 297 -9.31 -3.50 -17.90
N TYR A 298 -10.46 -4.11 -18.16
CA TYR A 298 -11.09 -4.15 -19.47
C TYR A 298 -12.36 -3.30 -19.57
N MET A 299 -12.66 -2.46 -18.55
CA MET A 299 -13.87 -1.63 -18.50
C MET A 299 -14.10 -0.77 -19.76
N PRO A 300 -13.10 -0.05 -20.32
CA PRO A 300 -13.31 0.75 -21.53
C PRO A 300 -13.73 -0.10 -22.74
N PHE A 301 -13.22 -1.33 -22.83
CA PHE A 301 -13.54 -2.24 -23.94
C PHE A 301 -14.92 -2.87 -23.77
N ILE A 302 -15.29 -3.23 -22.55
CA ILE A 302 -16.64 -3.71 -22.21
C ILE A 302 -17.65 -2.60 -22.54
N ALA A 303 -17.36 -1.36 -22.15
CA ALA A 303 -18.24 -0.23 -22.45
C ALA A 303 -18.41 0.00 -23.95
N GLN A 304 -17.32 -0.07 -24.74
CA GLN A 304 -17.38 0.04 -26.20
C GLN A 304 -18.19 -1.10 -26.85
N SER A 305 -18.02 -2.34 -26.37
CA SER A 305 -18.75 -3.50 -26.92
C SER A 305 -20.27 -3.45 -26.67
N VAL A 306 -20.69 -2.73 -25.63
CA VAL A 306 -22.12 -2.53 -25.28
C VAL A 306 -22.70 -1.24 -25.94
N GLY A 307 -21.89 -0.52 -26.75
CA GLY A 307 -22.36 0.65 -27.50
C GLY A 307 -22.24 1.99 -26.76
N PHE A 308 -21.54 2.02 -25.61
CA PHE A 308 -21.20 3.28 -24.91
C PHE A 308 -19.98 4.01 -25.49
N GLY A 309 -19.40 3.51 -26.58
CA GLY A 309 -18.38 4.24 -27.35
C GLY A 309 -19.08 5.17 -28.33
N GLY A 310 -19.25 6.44 -27.96
CA GLY A 310 -19.74 7.43 -28.89
C GLY A 310 -18.80 7.57 -30.10
N ASN A 311 -19.40 7.85 -31.25
CA ASN A 311 -18.78 8.16 -32.55
C ASN A 311 -17.60 9.11 -32.44
#